data_0d1ac70905fbe1cb36c240e4b5ca6f49
#
_entry.id   0d1ac70905fbe1cb36c240e4b5ca6f49
#
_cell.length_a   1.000
_cell.length_b   1.000
_cell.length_c   1.000
_cell.angle_alpha   90.00
_cell.angle_beta   90.00
_cell.angle_gamma   90.00
#
_symmetry.space_group_name_H-M   'P 1'
#
loop_
_entity.id
_entity.type
_entity.pdbx_description
1 polymer ?
#
loop_
_entity_poly.entity_id
_entity_poly.type
_entity_poly.pdbx_seq_one_letter_code
_entity_poly.pdbx_strand_id
1 'polypeptide(L)'
;MDNYFVSSCKRVKDWICRQFGQKEKKTVHHKKFADGGEVIVWETGRAGEEAASYENLFLRKEIAGFRTNIRREQSCSIKSLTRDYLYKQLLSSGEYTFDHMLVIKDPYGEAPLTALALFILEEPACVRVTTKGNLKETDFVTELPKKKEHRVPILGMYAEKANDIVIEILDDEGNCVKSHTFTIRTKRLPKSLRNVITVKKWTDKPAYSNIMINGGVKIHTCVFDIEGKIRYYLSRKPRGYGIFPLSDGHFFYMEKYISVPSYSNPQTVESYDMDYFGRVFRTYLTEKGVHHTAEEKAGGNILTGSNSMLEHTEDCVIEIDRQTGEIVWQLNMAEIFDETYQDMMDWCHVNSAAYYEKDRTILISLRNVHAVICVDYDTKKLRWILSDPKFWEGTKMTPYLLQPEGDVKWCYQQHAAFEIA
;
A
#
# COMPACT_ATOMS: atom_id res chain seq x y z
N MET A 1 31.30 -25.77 5.42
CA MET A 1 30.02 -25.35 6.02
C MET A 1 28.82 -25.57 5.08
N ASP A 2 29.03 -25.67 3.79
CA ASP A 2 27.95 -25.76 2.78
C ASP A 2 27.20 -27.10 2.74
N ASN A 3 27.85 -28.21 3.05
CA ASN A 3 27.24 -29.54 3.01
C ASN A 3 26.24 -29.82 4.16
N TYR A 4 26.31 -29.08 5.26
CA TYR A 4 25.37 -29.22 6.37
C TYR A 4 24.03 -28.53 6.09
N PHE A 5 24.07 -27.44 5.32
CA PHE A 5 22.88 -26.67 4.94
C PHE A 5 22.00 -27.43 3.92
N VAL A 6 22.61 -28.02 2.90
CA VAL A 6 21.90 -28.80 1.87
C VAL A 6 21.25 -30.05 2.46
N SER A 7 21.93 -30.74 3.40
CA SER A 7 21.37 -31.92 4.07
C SER A 7 20.22 -31.61 5.01
N SER A 8 20.24 -30.45 5.67
CA SER A 8 19.15 -29.98 6.55
C SER A 8 17.91 -29.61 5.76
N CYS A 9 18.05 -28.89 4.64
CA CYS A 9 16.94 -28.58 3.75
C CYS A 9 16.25 -29.84 3.18
N LYS A 10 17.04 -30.84 2.80
CA LYS A 10 16.51 -32.11 2.29
C LYS A 10 15.72 -32.88 3.34
N ARG A 11 16.22 -32.93 4.58
CA ARG A 11 15.51 -33.60 5.71
C ARG A 11 14.21 -32.87 6.11
N VAL A 12 14.20 -31.55 6.11
CA VAL A 12 12.99 -30.76 6.38
C VAL A 12 11.97 -30.95 5.24
N LYS A 13 12.40 -30.97 3.99
CA LYS A 13 11.58 -31.26 2.82
C LYS A 13 10.95 -32.66 2.91
N ASP A 14 11.74 -33.67 3.25
CA ASP A 14 11.28 -35.06 3.41
C ASP A 14 10.35 -35.25 4.62
N TRP A 15 10.52 -34.48 5.69
CA TRP A 15 9.64 -34.51 6.86
C TRP A 15 8.29 -33.86 6.54
N ILE A 16 8.27 -32.70 5.86
CA ILE A 16 7.06 -32.01 5.38
C ILE A 16 6.30 -32.92 4.41
N CYS A 17 6.98 -33.55 3.47
CA CYS A 17 6.39 -34.48 2.51
C CYS A 17 5.73 -35.69 3.19
N ARG A 18 6.28 -36.20 4.31
CA ARG A 18 5.68 -37.32 5.06
C ARG A 18 4.46 -36.93 5.89
N GLN A 19 4.43 -35.72 6.44
CA GLN A 19 3.31 -35.23 7.26
C GLN A 19 2.12 -34.71 6.40
N PHE A 20 2.38 -34.20 5.19
CA PHE A 20 1.38 -33.49 4.37
C PHE A 20 1.19 -34.06 2.96
N GLY A 21 1.71 -35.25 2.69
CA GLY A 21 1.82 -35.87 1.35
C GLY A 21 0.52 -36.03 0.54
N GLN A 22 -0.65 -35.76 1.11
CA GLN A 22 -1.93 -35.72 0.36
C GLN A 22 -2.41 -34.30 0.00
N LYS A 23 -1.84 -33.22 0.58
CA LYS A 23 -2.21 -31.84 0.28
C LYS A 23 -1.37 -31.22 -0.84
N GLU A 24 -0.18 -31.76 -1.13
CA GLU A 24 0.76 -31.18 -2.13
C GLU A 24 0.19 -31.11 -3.54
N LYS A 25 -0.61 -32.09 -3.98
CA LYS A 25 -1.17 -32.14 -5.34
C LYS A 25 -2.12 -30.99 -5.70
N LYS A 26 -2.58 -30.17 -4.72
CA LYS A 26 -3.51 -29.07 -4.96
C LYS A 26 -2.87 -27.68 -4.97
N THR A 27 -1.59 -27.56 -4.63
CA THR A 27 -0.91 -26.26 -4.44
C THR A 27 0.14 -25.94 -5.50
N VAL A 28 0.47 -26.89 -6.35
CA VAL A 28 1.43 -26.73 -7.46
C VAL A 28 0.79 -27.24 -8.75
N HIS A 29 0.85 -26.43 -9.80
CA HIS A 29 0.31 -26.75 -11.11
C HIS A 29 1.40 -26.61 -12.18
N HIS A 30 1.55 -27.57 -13.05
CA HIS A 30 2.46 -27.54 -14.18
C HIS A 30 1.68 -27.33 -15.48
N LYS A 31 2.13 -26.41 -16.33
CA LYS A 31 1.57 -26.12 -17.65
C LYS A 31 2.70 -26.02 -18.67
N LYS A 32 2.60 -26.77 -19.75
CA LYS A 32 3.56 -26.72 -20.85
C LYS A 32 3.27 -25.53 -21.77
N PHE A 33 4.30 -24.89 -22.27
CA PHE A 33 4.23 -23.97 -23.39
C PHE A 33 4.15 -24.72 -24.72
N ALA A 34 3.68 -24.05 -25.76
CA ALA A 34 3.59 -24.66 -27.09
C ALA A 34 4.96 -24.98 -27.70
N ASP A 35 6.00 -24.28 -27.32
CA ASP A 35 7.39 -24.39 -27.78
C ASP A 35 8.28 -25.32 -26.95
N GLY A 36 7.71 -26.06 -26.00
CA GLY A 36 8.41 -27.11 -25.26
C GLY A 36 8.89 -26.72 -23.85
N GLY A 37 8.75 -25.47 -23.43
CA GLY A 37 9.00 -25.05 -22.05
C GLY A 37 7.79 -25.31 -21.15
N GLU A 38 7.90 -24.95 -19.88
CA GLU A 38 6.80 -25.06 -18.91
C GLU A 38 6.75 -23.90 -17.92
N VAL A 39 5.55 -23.64 -17.38
CA VAL A 39 5.34 -22.78 -16.22
C VAL A 39 4.89 -23.62 -15.04
N ILE A 40 5.56 -23.44 -13.91
CA ILE A 40 5.19 -24.01 -12.63
C ILE A 40 4.43 -22.94 -11.85
N VAL A 41 3.16 -23.20 -11.52
CA VAL A 41 2.32 -22.23 -10.79
C VAL A 41 2.15 -22.71 -9.35
N TRP A 42 2.62 -21.90 -8.41
CA TRP A 42 2.38 -22.08 -6.99
C TRP A 42 1.15 -21.29 -6.54
N GLU A 43 0.28 -21.96 -5.81
CA GLU A 43 -0.77 -21.28 -5.05
C GLU A 43 -0.19 -20.57 -3.81
N THR A 44 -0.84 -19.53 -3.33
CA THR A 44 -0.44 -18.71 -2.17
C THR A 44 -0.05 -19.52 -0.94
N GLY A 45 -0.78 -20.61 -0.66
CA GLY A 45 -0.50 -21.49 0.48
C GLY A 45 0.88 -22.14 0.40
N ARG A 46 1.31 -22.58 -0.78
CA ARG A 46 2.62 -23.21 -0.98
C ARG A 46 3.75 -22.23 -0.67
N ALA A 47 3.68 -21.01 -1.21
CA ALA A 47 4.68 -19.98 -0.94
C ALA A 47 4.76 -19.62 0.55
N GLY A 48 3.62 -19.63 1.27
CA GLY A 48 3.55 -19.41 2.71
C GLY A 48 4.20 -20.53 3.52
N GLU A 49 3.92 -21.79 3.17
CA GLU A 49 4.50 -22.98 3.83
C GLU A 49 6.02 -23.02 3.64
N GLU A 50 6.51 -22.77 2.44
CA GLU A 50 7.96 -22.72 2.17
C GLU A 50 8.62 -21.55 2.92
N ALA A 51 8.02 -20.36 2.93
CA ALA A 51 8.54 -19.20 3.62
C ALA A 51 8.60 -19.39 5.14
N ALA A 52 7.62 -20.07 5.73
CA ALA A 52 7.59 -20.35 7.17
C ALA A 52 8.81 -21.15 7.66
N SER A 53 9.46 -21.92 6.79
CA SER A 53 10.71 -22.63 7.13
C SER A 53 11.87 -21.66 7.43
N TYR A 54 11.82 -20.43 6.92
CA TYR A 54 12.84 -19.39 7.12
C TYR A 54 12.50 -18.44 8.29
N GLU A 55 11.25 -18.42 8.75
CA GLU A 55 10.80 -17.49 9.80
C GLU A 55 11.65 -17.61 11.08
N ASN A 56 11.96 -18.82 11.52
CA ASN A 56 12.81 -19.06 12.68
C ASN A 56 14.26 -18.56 12.50
N LEU A 57 14.75 -18.49 11.26
CA LEU A 57 16.10 -18.01 10.97
C LEU A 57 16.17 -16.48 11.17
N PHE A 58 15.15 -15.75 10.72
CA PHE A 58 15.06 -14.30 10.89
C PHE A 58 14.85 -13.90 12.34
N LEU A 59 13.89 -14.54 13.00
CA LEU A 59 13.58 -14.28 14.41
C LEU A 59 14.79 -14.48 15.33
N ARG A 60 15.68 -15.43 15.03
CA ARG A 60 16.89 -15.64 15.81
C ARG A 60 17.96 -14.58 15.58
N LYS A 61 18.07 -13.99 14.40
CA LYS A 61 19.06 -12.96 14.05
C LYS A 61 18.65 -11.56 14.51
N GLU A 62 17.38 -11.21 14.29
CA GLU A 62 16.84 -9.86 14.52
C GLU A 62 16.45 -9.63 15.99
N ILE A 63 15.99 -10.66 16.69
CA ILE A 63 15.41 -10.54 18.04
C ILE A 63 16.37 -10.97 19.16
N ALA A 64 17.59 -11.35 18.86
CA ALA A 64 18.57 -11.73 19.90
C ALA A 64 18.81 -10.64 20.96
N GLY A 65 18.39 -9.38 20.73
CA GLY A 65 18.43 -8.26 21.66
C GLY A 65 17.09 -7.81 22.25
N PHE A 66 15.95 -8.26 21.71
CA PHE A 66 14.63 -7.80 22.14
C PHE A 66 13.83 -8.92 22.84
N ARG A 67 13.70 -8.82 24.16
CA ARG A 67 12.74 -9.60 24.96
C ARG A 67 11.35 -8.95 24.86
N THR A 68 10.73 -8.93 23.70
CA THR A 68 9.34 -8.47 23.58
C THR A 68 8.41 -9.66 23.37
N ASN A 69 7.30 -9.70 24.10
CA ASN A 69 6.18 -10.62 23.96
C ASN A 69 5.36 -10.35 22.66
N ILE A 70 6.00 -9.93 21.59
CA ILE A 70 5.36 -9.80 20.29
C ILE A 70 5.03 -11.23 19.85
N ARG A 71 3.76 -11.55 19.77
CA ARG A 71 3.29 -12.83 19.23
C ARG A 71 3.85 -12.95 17.81
N ARG A 72 4.78 -13.89 17.62
CA ARG A 72 5.54 -14.15 16.38
C ARG A 72 4.67 -14.26 15.13
N GLU A 73 3.39 -14.61 15.27
CA GLU A 73 2.46 -14.87 14.18
C GLU A 73 1.84 -13.62 13.57
N GLN A 74 2.09 -12.43 14.08
CA GLN A 74 1.35 -11.21 13.71
C GLN A 74 2.16 -10.14 13.00
N SER A 75 3.48 -10.22 12.89
CA SER A 75 4.25 -9.22 12.18
C SER A 75 4.15 -9.38 10.66
N CYS A 76 3.45 -8.47 10.00
CA CYS A 76 3.33 -8.44 8.55
C CYS A 76 4.67 -8.24 7.84
N SER A 77 5.56 -7.45 8.43
CA SER A 77 6.92 -7.24 7.90
C SER A 77 7.76 -8.52 7.95
N ILE A 78 7.70 -9.31 9.03
CA ILE A 78 8.40 -10.60 9.11
C ILE A 78 7.90 -11.57 8.04
N LYS A 79 6.58 -11.64 7.82
CA LYS A 79 6.00 -12.48 6.75
C LYS A 79 6.45 -12.03 5.36
N SER A 80 6.58 -10.74 5.13
CA SER A 80 7.09 -10.20 3.88
C SER A 80 8.58 -10.51 3.70
N LEU A 81 9.40 -10.31 4.73
CA LEU A 81 10.83 -10.61 4.71
C LEU A 81 11.14 -12.09 4.47
N THR A 82 10.37 -13.00 5.09
CA THR A 82 10.55 -14.45 4.89
C THR A 82 10.23 -14.87 3.47
N ARG A 83 9.20 -14.29 2.86
CA ARG A 83 8.87 -14.52 1.45
C ARG A 83 9.89 -13.93 0.50
N ASP A 84 10.39 -12.72 0.78
CA ASP A 84 11.46 -12.11 -0.01
C ASP A 84 12.74 -12.96 -0.01
N TYR A 85 13.08 -13.50 1.15
CA TYR A 85 14.22 -14.40 1.25
C TYR A 85 14.01 -15.68 0.46
N LEU A 86 12.83 -16.30 0.58
CA LEU A 86 12.47 -17.46 -0.24
C LEU A 86 12.62 -17.17 -1.74
N TYR A 87 12.03 -16.06 -2.21
CA TYR A 87 12.07 -15.71 -3.63
C TYR A 87 13.48 -15.41 -4.12
N LYS A 88 14.32 -14.83 -3.26
CA LYS A 88 15.75 -14.64 -3.55
C LYS A 88 16.46 -16.00 -3.68
N GLN A 89 16.21 -16.94 -2.75
CA GLN A 89 16.81 -18.28 -2.81
C GLN A 89 16.36 -19.05 -4.07
N LEU A 90 15.08 -18.96 -4.43
CA LEU A 90 14.55 -19.59 -5.64
C LEU A 90 15.20 -19.04 -6.91
N LEU A 91 15.40 -17.73 -7.01
CA LEU A 91 16.14 -17.13 -8.14
C LEU A 91 17.61 -17.56 -8.15
N SER A 92 18.28 -17.47 -6.99
CA SER A 92 19.72 -17.83 -6.88
C SER A 92 19.99 -19.31 -7.09
N SER A 93 18.97 -20.18 -7.07
CA SER A 93 19.14 -21.61 -7.37
C SER A 93 19.52 -21.89 -8.83
N GLY A 94 19.17 -20.95 -9.74
CA GLY A 94 19.33 -21.14 -11.19
C GLY A 94 18.35 -22.15 -11.81
N GLU A 95 17.43 -22.71 -11.03
CA GLU A 95 16.46 -23.71 -11.49
C GLU A 95 15.43 -23.12 -12.45
N TYR A 96 15.03 -21.86 -12.22
CA TYR A 96 13.96 -21.22 -12.97
C TYR A 96 14.52 -20.32 -14.06
N THR A 97 14.35 -20.72 -15.30
CA THR A 97 14.71 -19.97 -16.51
C THR A 97 13.46 -19.40 -17.18
N PHE A 98 13.63 -18.64 -18.27
CA PHE A 98 12.48 -18.14 -19.04
C PHE A 98 11.61 -19.30 -19.59
N ASP A 99 12.24 -20.40 -20.01
CA ASP A 99 11.54 -21.58 -20.55
C ASP A 99 11.06 -22.56 -19.45
N HIS A 100 11.49 -22.36 -18.21
CA HIS A 100 11.08 -23.13 -17.04
C HIS A 100 10.76 -22.16 -15.89
N MET A 101 9.64 -21.46 -16.01
CA MET A 101 9.29 -20.30 -15.19
C MET A 101 8.51 -20.70 -13.94
N LEU A 102 8.85 -20.13 -12.79
CA LEU A 102 8.04 -20.22 -11.59
C LEU A 102 7.10 -19.02 -11.46
N VAL A 103 5.81 -19.27 -11.31
CA VAL A 103 4.79 -18.23 -11.06
C VAL A 103 4.10 -18.48 -9.73
N ILE A 104 4.08 -17.48 -8.87
CA ILE A 104 3.52 -17.55 -7.53
C ILE A 104 2.29 -16.66 -7.49
N LYS A 105 1.11 -17.23 -7.28
CA LYS A 105 -0.16 -16.50 -7.16
C LYS A 105 -0.25 -15.86 -5.78
N ASP A 106 -0.71 -14.59 -5.76
CA ASP A 106 -0.89 -13.82 -4.52
C ASP A 106 0.36 -13.95 -3.62
N PRO A 107 1.51 -13.47 -4.08
CA PRO A 107 2.82 -13.84 -3.55
C PRO A 107 3.01 -13.50 -2.08
N TYR A 108 2.31 -12.48 -1.56
CA TYR A 108 2.37 -12.10 -0.15
C TYR A 108 1.08 -12.41 0.62
N GLY A 109 0.04 -12.94 -0.05
CA GLY A 109 -1.22 -13.37 0.57
C GLY A 109 -2.21 -12.25 0.82
N GLU A 110 -2.00 -11.08 0.19
CA GLU A 110 -2.79 -9.87 0.42
C GLU A 110 -3.44 -9.32 -0.85
N ALA A 111 -3.02 -9.76 -2.04
CA ALA A 111 -3.50 -9.25 -3.32
C ALA A 111 -3.88 -10.39 -4.29
N PRO A 112 -5.05 -11.02 -4.11
CA PRO A 112 -5.42 -12.28 -4.79
C PRO A 112 -5.55 -12.24 -6.32
N LEU A 113 -5.62 -11.03 -6.91
CA LEU A 113 -5.62 -10.83 -8.36
C LEU A 113 -4.23 -10.44 -8.89
N THR A 114 -3.17 -10.84 -8.20
CA THR A 114 -1.77 -10.65 -8.61
C THR A 114 -1.02 -11.98 -8.63
N ALA A 115 0.09 -11.99 -9.38
CA ALA A 115 1.07 -13.07 -9.30
C ALA A 115 2.48 -12.50 -9.51
N LEU A 116 3.48 -13.28 -9.14
CA LEU A 116 4.90 -12.96 -9.32
C LEU A 116 5.55 -14.07 -10.13
N ALA A 117 6.12 -13.74 -11.29
CA ALA A 117 6.94 -14.69 -12.06
C ALA A 117 8.42 -14.50 -11.70
N LEU A 118 9.12 -15.62 -11.51
CA LEU A 118 10.53 -15.69 -11.17
C LEU A 118 11.27 -16.49 -12.23
N PHE A 119 12.28 -15.89 -12.83
CA PHE A 119 13.18 -16.56 -13.77
C PHE A 119 14.50 -15.81 -13.97
N ILE A 120 15.49 -16.51 -14.50
CA ILE A 120 16.79 -15.99 -14.88
C ILE A 120 16.94 -16.09 -16.39
N LEU A 121 17.52 -15.06 -17.00
CA LEU A 121 17.96 -15.04 -18.41
C LEU A 121 19.44 -15.39 -18.51
N GLU A 122 19.86 -15.93 -19.64
CA GLU A 122 21.29 -16.14 -19.95
C GLU A 122 22.01 -14.80 -20.06
N GLU A 123 21.41 -13.84 -20.80
CA GLU A 123 21.90 -12.48 -20.94
C GLU A 123 20.86 -11.48 -20.41
N PRO A 124 21.31 -10.33 -19.86
CA PRO A 124 20.39 -9.29 -19.38
C PRO A 124 19.51 -8.73 -20.50
N ALA A 125 18.20 -8.70 -20.31
CA ALA A 125 17.25 -8.11 -21.24
C ALA A 125 16.13 -7.35 -20.51
N CYS A 126 15.41 -6.49 -21.24
CA CYS A 126 14.14 -5.93 -20.80
C CYS A 126 13.03 -6.97 -20.93
N VAL A 127 12.04 -6.90 -20.03
CA VAL A 127 10.91 -7.82 -20.06
C VAL A 127 9.61 -7.02 -20.05
N ARG A 128 8.69 -7.38 -20.95
CA ARG A 128 7.31 -6.88 -20.95
C ARG A 128 6.37 -7.98 -20.48
N VAL A 129 5.46 -7.65 -19.59
CA VAL A 129 4.37 -8.53 -19.19
C VAL A 129 3.04 -7.89 -19.53
N THR A 130 2.15 -8.65 -20.17
CA THR A 130 0.80 -8.24 -20.54
C THR A 130 -0.21 -9.19 -19.91
N THR A 131 -1.07 -8.68 -19.05
CA THR A 131 -2.30 -9.38 -18.64
C THR A 131 -3.43 -8.96 -19.57
N LYS A 132 -3.94 -9.88 -20.38
CA LYS A 132 -4.95 -9.57 -21.38
C LYS A 132 -6.28 -9.12 -20.75
N GLY A 133 -6.77 -8.00 -21.23
CA GLY A 133 -8.08 -7.48 -20.88
C GLY A 133 -9.23 -8.15 -21.65
N ASN A 134 -10.47 -7.74 -21.38
CA ASN A 134 -11.60 -8.08 -22.24
C ASN A 134 -11.58 -7.27 -23.54
N LEU A 135 -11.08 -6.05 -23.45
CA LEU A 135 -10.83 -5.13 -24.57
C LEU A 135 -9.33 -4.88 -24.63
N LYS A 136 -8.81 -4.52 -25.79
CA LYS A 136 -7.39 -4.18 -25.94
C LYS A 136 -6.98 -2.99 -25.07
N GLU A 137 -7.86 -2.04 -24.92
CA GLU A 137 -7.66 -0.86 -24.05
C GLU A 137 -7.60 -1.22 -22.56
N THR A 138 -8.08 -2.40 -22.18
CA THR A 138 -8.02 -2.91 -20.83
C THR A 138 -6.89 -3.94 -20.62
N ASP A 139 -6.02 -4.16 -21.61
CA ASP A 139 -4.76 -4.88 -21.42
C ASP A 139 -3.94 -4.15 -20.35
N PHE A 140 -3.41 -4.90 -19.39
CA PHE A 140 -2.53 -4.35 -18.36
C PHE A 140 -1.08 -4.70 -18.72
N VAL A 141 -0.28 -3.68 -19.05
CA VAL A 141 1.07 -3.86 -19.55
C VAL A 141 2.07 -3.25 -18.55
N THR A 142 3.11 -3.99 -18.23
CA THR A 142 4.24 -3.50 -17.44
C THR A 142 5.55 -3.86 -18.13
N GLU A 143 6.46 -2.90 -18.24
CA GLU A 143 7.81 -3.13 -18.74
C GLU A 143 8.81 -3.04 -17.60
N LEU A 144 9.78 -3.93 -17.61
CA LEU A 144 10.81 -4.05 -16.60
C LEU A 144 12.18 -3.75 -17.20
N PRO A 145 13.06 -3.08 -16.46
CA PRO A 145 14.38 -2.70 -16.93
C PRO A 145 15.25 -3.93 -17.22
N LYS A 146 16.28 -3.71 -18.06
CA LYS A 146 17.28 -4.69 -18.45
C LYS A 146 17.98 -5.30 -17.25
N LYS A 147 17.74 -6.59 -17.00
CA LYS A 147 18.33 -7.37 -15.90
C LYS A 147 18.51 -8.82 -16.33
N LYS A 148 19.33 -9.59 -15.59
CA LYS A 148 19.47 -11.03 -15.73
C LYS A 148 18.47 -11.79 -14.87
N GLU A 149 18.29 -11.37 -13.63
CA GLU A 149 17.33 -11.95 -12.67
C GLU A 149 16.03 -11.15 -12.70
N HIS A 150 14.92 -11.81 -12.97
CA HIS A 150 13.61 -11.20 -13.09
C HIS A 150 12.64 -11.64 -12.00
N ARG A 151 12.03 -10.66 -11.37
CA ARG A 151 10.85 -10.77 -10.51
C ARG A 151 9.73 -9.96 -11.17
N VAL A 152 8.98 -10.64 -12.04
CA VAL A 152 8.01 -10.00 -12.94
C VAL A 152 6.65 -9.90 -12.26
N PRO A 153 6.13 -8.68 -12.00
CA PRO A 153 4.81 -8.47 -11.44
C PRO A 153 3.73 -8.76 -12.50
N ILE A 154 2.85 -9.70 -12.22
CA ILE A 154 1.66 -9.98 -13.02
C ILE A 154 0.47 -9.34 -12.29
N LEU A 155 -0.03 -8.24 -12.85
CA LEU A 155 -1.09 -7.41 -12.27
C LEU A 155 -2.30 -7.37 -13.21
N GLY A 156 -3.43 -6.86 -12.71
CA GLY A 156 -4.60 -6.60 -13.53
C GLY A 156 -5.38 -7.84 -13.95
N MET A 157 -5.33 -8.94 -13.20
CA MET A 157 -6.14 -10.13 -13.47
C MET A 157 -7.62 -9.90 -13.09
N TYR A 158 -8.53 -10.48 -13.87
CA TYR A 158 -9.94 -10.58 -13.52
C TYR A 158 -10.18 -11.70 -12.51
N ALA A 159 -11.16 -11.52 -11.64
CA ALA A 159 -11.62 -12.56 -10.74
C ALA A 159 -12.47 -13.63 -11.46
N GLU A 160 -12.44 -14.87 -10.96
CA GLU A 160 -13.28 -16.00 -11.44
C GLU A 160 -13.07 -16.32 -12.94
N LYS A 161 -11.88 -15.99 -13.47
CA LYS A 161 -11.52 -16.12 -14.88
C LYS A 161 -10.18 -16.83 -15.07
N ALA A 162 -10.01 -17.50 -16.19
CA ALA A 162 -8.70 -17.86 -16.72
C ALA A 162 -8.15 -16.61 -17.43
N ASN A 163 -7.12 -16.00 -16.86
CA ASN A 163 -6.49 -14.80 -17.38
C ASN A 163 -5.31 -15.18 -18.25
N ASP A 164 -5.24 -14.67 -19.46
CA ASP A 164 -4.12 -14.89 -20.36
C ASP A 164 -3.01 -13.89 -20.05
N ILE A 165 -1.82 -14.42 -19.80
CA ILE A 165 -0.60 -13.68 -19.48
C ILE A 165 0.40 -13.92 -20.60
N VAL A 166 0.95 -12.82 -21.11
CA VAL A 166 2.04 -12.85 -22.10
C VAL A 166 3.27 -12.25 -21.45
N ILE A 167 4.39 -12.96 -21.43
CA ILE A 167 5.68 -12.43 -21.00
C ILE A 167 6.63 -12.47 -22.19
N GLU A 168 7.26 -11.33 -22.48
CA GLU A 168 8.12 -11.10 -23.65
C GLU A 168 9.51 -10.68 -23.17
N ILE A 169 10.53 -11.26 -23.78
CA ILE A 169 11.90 -10.73 -23.74
C ILE A 169 12.05 -9.73 -24.87
N LEU A 170 12.56 -8.54 -24.58
CA LEU A 170 12.74 -7.47 -25.55
C LEU A 170 14.22 -7.26 -25.87
N ASP A 171 14.52 -6.91 -27.13
CA ASP A 171 15.82 -6.37 -27.53
C ASP A 171 16.01 -4.91 -27.06
N ASP A 172 17.15 -4.32 -27.38
CA ASP A 172 17.46 -2.94 -27.03
C ASP A 172 16.62 -1.90 -27.81
N GLU A 173 15.99 -2.30 -28.91
CA GLU A 173 15.02 -1.53 -29.69
C GLU A 173 13.59 -1.66 -29.20
N GLY A 174 13.34 -2.54 -28.21
CA GLY A 174 11.99 -2.80 -27.63
C GLY A 174 11.14 -3.81 -28.43
N ASN A 175 11.72 -4.52 -29.39
CA ASN A 175 11.04 -5.58 -30.14
C ASN A 175 11.04 -6.88 -29.35
N CYS A 176 9.97 -7.67 -29.51
CA CYS A 176 9.88 -8.99 -28.89
C CYS A 176 10.81 -10.00 -29.58
N VAL A 177 11.77 -10.52 -28.83
CA VAL A 177 12.71 -11.57 -29.27
C VAL A 177 12.15 -12.96 -29.00
N LYS A 178 11.53 -13.13 -27.81
CA LYS A 178 10.95 -14.39 -27.38
C LYS A 178 9.75 -14.12 -26.46
N SER A 179 8.72 -14.94 -26.53
CA SER A 179 7.55 -14.79 -25.69
C SER A 179 6.97 -16.11 -25.24
N HIS A 180 6.36 -16.12 -24.06
CA HIS A 180 5.52 -17.20 -23.58
C HIS A 180 4.14 -16.68 -23.20
N THR A 181 3.12 -17.48 -23.56
CA THR A 181 1.73 -17.24 -23.18
C THR A 181 1.23 -18.38 -22.31
N PHE A 182 0.62 -18.04 -21.18
CA PHE A 182 0.01 -19.02 -20.28
C PHE A 182 -1.21 -18.42 -19.56
N THR A 183 -2.00 -19.26 -18.91
CA THR A 183 -3.21 -18.82 -18.22
C THR A 183 -3.09 -18.98 -16.70
N ILE A 184 -3.59 -17.98 -15.95
CA ILE A 184 -3.74 -18.04 -14.51
C ILE A 184 -5.22 -17.98 -14.15
N ARG A 185 -5.72 -19.02 -13.49
CA ARG A 185 -7.10 -19.02 -12.98
C ARG A 185 -7.16 -18.38 -11.60
N THR A 186 -8.03 -17.40 -11.44
CA THR A 186 -8.27 -16.66 -10.19
C THR A 186 -9.53 -17.14 -9.49
N LYS A 187 -9.63 -16.84 -8.20
CA LYS A 187 -10.81 -17.14 -7.37
C LYS A 187 -11.87 -16.03 -7.50
N ARG A 188 -13.04 -16.32 -6.96
CA ARG A 188 -14.16 -15.41 -6.89
C ARG A 188 -13.87 -14.22 -5.97
N LEU A 189 -14.42 -13.04 -6.31
CA LEU A 189 -14.37 -11.85 -5.46
C LEU A 189 -15.04 -12.09 -4.10
N PRO A 190 -14.54 -11.45 -3.04
CA PRO A 190 -15.25 -11.41 -1.76
C PRO A 190 -16.62 -10.73 -1.93
N LYS A 191 -17.58 -11.12 -1.08
CA LYS A 191 -18.97 -10.60 -1.17
C LYS A 191 -19.05 -9.07 -1.19
N SER A 192 -18.16 -8.41 -0.44
CA SER A 192 -18.09 -6.95 -0.34
C SER A 192 -17.68 -6.23 -1.62
N LEU A 193 -17.10 -6.95 -2.60
CA LEU A 193 -16.70 -6.37 -3.90
C LEU A 193 -17.58 -6.81 -5.07
N ARG A 194 -18.56 -7.66 -4.83
CA ARG A 194 -19.48 -8.08 -5.90
C ARG A 194 -20.51 -6.97 -6.14
N ASN A 195 -20.65 -6.55 -7.39
CA ASN A 195 -21.62 -5.53 -7.81
C ASN A 195 -21.45 -4.16 -7.15
N VAL A 196 -20.23 -3.84 -6.67
CA VAL A 196 -19.93 -2.53 -6.04
C VAL A 196 -19.88 -1.42 -7.08
N ILE A 197 -19.48 -1.75 -8.31
CA ILE A 197 -19.27 -0.79 -9.38
C ILE A 197 -20.24 -1.09 -10.50
N THR A 198 -20.94 -0.06 -10.96
CA THR A 198 -21.80 -0.08 -12.14
C THR A 198 -21.44 1.12 -13.01
N VAL A 199 -20.90 0.86 -14.19
CA VAL A 199 -20.68 1.88 -15.21
C VAL A 199 -22.00 2.06 -15.97
N LYS A 200 -22.61 3.25 -15.86
CA LYS A 200 -23.84 3.57 -16.60
C LYS A 200 -23.53 4.06 -18.00
N LYS A 201 -22.62 5.02 -18.12
CA LYS A 201 -22.21 5.63 -19.39
C LYS A 201 -20.92 6.44 -19.18
N TRP A 202 -20.03 6.39 -20.14
CA TRP A 202 -18.96 7.36 -20.29
C TRP A 202 -19.44 8.47 -21.24
N THR A 203 -19.29 9.73 -20.86
CA THR A 203 -19.59 10.89 -21.72
C THR A 203 -18.51 11.08 -22.76
N ASP A 204 -17.25 10.86 -22.34
CA ASP A 204 -16.05 10.94 -23.17
C ASP A 204 -15.19 9.70 -22.95
N LYS A 205 -14.18 9.49 -23.80
CA LYS A 205 -13.19 8.43 -23.60
C LYS A 205 -12.45 8.72 -22.28
N PRO A 206 -12.43 7.78 -21.32
CA PRO A 206 -11.72 7.97 -20.06
C PRO A 206 -10.23 8.22 -20.32
N ALA A 207 -9.64 9.17 -19.59
CA ALA A 207 -8.21 9.44 -19.65
C ALA A 207 -7.37 8.27 -19.14
N TYR A 208 -7.96 7.44 -18.24
CA TYR A 208 -7.30 6.30 -17.62
C TYR A 208 -8.09 5.02 -17.83
N SER A 209 -7.41 3.93 -18.13
CA SER A 209 -8.03 2.60 -18.30
C SER A 209 -8.38 1.92 -16.97
N ASN A 210 -7.78 2.35 -15.88
CA ASN A 210 -7.97 1.78 -14.54
C ASN A 210 -8.15 2.88 -13.51
N ILE A 211 -9.09 2.69 -12.58
CA ILE A 211 -9.43 3.65 -11.53
C ILE A 211 -9.34 2.94 -10.19
N MET A 212 -8.60 3.52 -9.25
CA MET A 212 -8.48 3.02 -7.88
C MET A 212 -9.54 3.63 -6.98
N ILE A 213 -10.17 2.78 -6.18
CA ILE A 213 -11.03 3.20 -5.07
C ILE A 213 -10.35 2.84 -3.76
N ASN A 214 -10.12 3.85 -2.94
CA ASN A 214 -9.74 3.65 -1.55
C ASN A 214 -10.97 3.26 -0.75
N GLY A 215 -11.02 2.01 -0.31
CA GLY A 215 -12.27 1.40 0.15
C GLY A 215 -12.73 1.82 1.56
N GLY A 216 -11.88 2.35 2.39
CA GLY A 216 -12.20 2.63 3.79
C GLY A 216 -12.68 1.39 4.58
N VAL A 217 -13.35 1.60 5.71
CA VAL A 217 -13.69 0.54 6.69
C VAL A 217 -14.62 -0.57 6.13
N LYS A 218 -15.47 -0.25 5.17
CA LYS A 218 -16.53 -1.17 4.70
C LYS A 218 -16.18 -1.93 3.43
N ILE A 219 -15.35 -1.34 2.58
CA ILE A 219 -15.02 -1.86 1.25
C ILE A 219 -13.52 -2.08 1.16
N HIS A 220 -13.08 -3.15 0.50
CA HIS A 220 -11.67 -3.35 0.19
C HIS A 220 -11.18 -2.27 -0.77
N THR A 221 -9.95 -1.81 -0.60
CA THR A 221 -9.26 -1.05 -1.63
C THR A 221 -9.19 -1.89 -2.89
N CYS A 222 -9.63 -1.33 -4.01
CA CYS A 222 -9.68 -2.04 -5.27
C CYS A 222 -9.41 -1.12 -6.47
N VAL A 223 -9.00 -1.72 -7.58
CA VAL A 223 -8.88 -1.07 -8.89
C VAL A 223 -9.88 -1.74 -9.84
N PHE A 224 -10.59 -0.94 -10.61
CA PHE A 224 -11.49 -1.40 -11.66
C PHE A 224 -11.14 -0.75 -13.00
N ASP A 225 -11.45 -1.44 -14.09
CA ASP A 225 -11.27 -0.94 -15.45
C ASP A 225 -12.48 -0.14 -15.94
N ILE A 226 -12.39 0.36 -17.16
CA ILE A 226 -13.46 1.17 -17.82
C ILE A 226 -14.77 0.41 -17.99
N GLU A 227 -14.78 -0.92 -17.91
CA GLU A 227 -15.99 -1.74 -17.91
C GLU A 227 -16.57 -1.92 -16.48
N GLY A 228 -15.93 -1.35 -15.45
CA GLY A 228 -16.31 -1.54 -14.04
C GLY A 228 -15.91 -2.91 -13.48
N LYS A 229 -15.01 -3.64 -14.14
CA LYS A 229 -14.53 -4.93 -13.68
C LYS A 229 -13.36 -4.77 -12.74
N ILE A 230 -13.43 -5.41 -11.57
CA ILE A 230 -12.35 -5.40 -10.61
C ILE A 230 -11.13 -6.13 -11.18
N ARG A 231 -9.99 -5.42 -11.22
CA ARG A 231 -8.69 -5.88 -11.73
C ARG A 231 -7.66 -6.06 -10.62
N TYR A 232 -7.93 -5.54 -9.46
CA TYR A 232 -7.07 -5.60 -8.28
C TYR A 232 -7.89 -5.37 -7.02
N TYR A 233 -7.52 -6.00 -5.92
CA TYR A 233 -7.99 -5.62 -4.58
C TYR A 233 -7.01 -6.14 -3.51
N LEU A 234 -6.96 -5.45 -2.37
CA LEU A 234 -6.31 -5.93 -1.17
C LEU A 234 -7.30 -6.77 -0.35
N SER A 235 -6.89 -7.96 0.10
CA SER A 235 -7.68 -8.83 0.99
C SER A 235 -7.93 -8.16 2.33
N ARG A 236 -6.96 -7.41 2.78
CA ARG A 236 -6.96 -6.59 3.96
C ARG A 236 -7.89 -5.39 3.72
N LYS A 237 -8.80 -5.16 4.67
CA LYS A 237 -9.61 -3.95 4.66
C LYS A 237 -8.92 -2.89 5.47
N PRO A 238 -8.78 -1.67 4.96
CA PRO A 238 -8.34 -0.57 5.79
C PRO A 238 -9.28 -0.45 6.99
N ARG A 239 -8.73 -0.46 8.18
CA ARG A 239 -9.50 -0.25 9.41
C ARG A 239 -9.40 1.19 9.91
N GLY A 240 -8.55 1.96 9.30
CA GLY A 240 -8.39 3.38 9.51
C GLY A 240 -8.87 4.18 8.29
N TYR A 241 -8.22 5.29 8.04
CA TYR A 241 -8.60 6.27 7.00
C TYR A 241 -8.12 5.89 5.60
N GLY A 242 -7.43 4.77 5.44
CA GLY A 242 -7.21 4.21 4.12
C GLY A 242 -5.76 4.02 3.72
N ILE A 243 -5.51 4.26 2.45
CA ILE A 243 -4.26 4.01 1.75
C ILE A 243 -3.90 5.27 0.95
N PHE A 244 -2.65 5.69 1.07
CA PHE A 244 -2.13 6.90 0.44
C PHE A 244 -0.93 6.54 -0.44
N PRO A 245 -0.91 6.97 -1.71
CA PRO A 245 0.19 6.66 -2.63
C PRO A 245 1.47 7.39 -2.21
N LEU A 246 2.60 6.72 -2.43
CA LEU A 246 3.94 7.26 -2.27
C LEU A 246 4.63 7.33 -3.64
N SER A 247 5.64 8.20 -3.78
CA SER A 247 6.28 8.53 -5.06
C SER A 247 7.02 7.34 -5.71
N ASP A 248 7.44 6.36 -4.92
CA ASP A 248 8.14 5.16 -5.37
C ASP A 248 7.21 3.99 -5.78
N GLY A 249 5.89 4.24 -5.83
CA GLY A 249 4.88 3.24 -6.15
C GLY A 249 4.42 2.41 -4.95
N HIS A 250 4.90 2.73 -3.77
CA HIS A 250 4.40 2.18 -2.51
C HIS A 250 3.14 2.92 -2.04
N PHE A 251 2.62 2.46 -0.92
CA PHE A 251 1.50 3.06 -0.22
C PHE A 251 1.81 3.19 1.26
N PHE A 252 1.42 4.32 1.85
CA PHE A 252 1.25 4.43 3.28
C PHE A 252 -0.15 3.90 3.62
N TYR A 253 -0.22 2.77 4.34
CA TYR A 253 -1.46 2.04 4.64
C TYR A 253 -1.76 2.11 6.13
N MET A 254 -2.89 2.70 6.49
CA MET A 254 -3.37 2.80 7.87
C MET A 254 -4.18 1.55 8.24
N GLU A 255 -3.59 0.64 9.02
CA GLU A 255 -4.15 -0.69 9.25
C GLU A 255 -4.96 -0.79 10.53
N LYS A 256 -4.30 -0.62 11.64
CA LYS A 256 -4.85 -1.00 12.93
C LYS A 256 -5.17 0.22 13.76
N TYR A 257 -6.42 0.32 14.14
CA TYR A 257 -6.79 1.26 15.16
C TYR A 257 -7.14 0.58 16.49
N ILE A 258 -6.89 1.26 17.58
CA ILE A 258 -7.35 0.91 18.91
C ILE A 258 -8.57 1.76 19.19
N SER A 259 -9.67 1.13 19.65
CA SER A 259 -10.74 1.86 20.27
C SER A 259 -10.28 2.21 21.70
N VAL A 260 -9.95 3.45 21.93
CA VAL A 260 -9.69 3.95 23.27
C VAL A 260 -11.04 4.26 23.89
N PRO A 261 -11.40 3.68 25.04
CA PRO A 261 -12.75 3.86 25.61
C PRO A 261 -13.14 5.34 25.88
N SER A 262 -12.14 6.20 26.04
CA SER A 262 -12.31 7.64 26.26
C SER A 262 -12.52 8.45 24.98
N TYR A 263 -12.29 7.85 23.79
CA TYR A 263 -12.34 8.56 22.51
C TYR A 263 -13.49 8.07 21.65
N SER A 264 -14.21 8.99 21.06
CA SER A 264 -15.33 8.68 20.14
C SER A 264 -14.84 8.05 18.83
N ASN A 265 -13.62 8.36 18.41
CA ASN A 265 -13.02 7.89 17.16
C ASN A 265 -11.88 6.88 17.42
N PRO A 266 -11.88 5.76 16.69
CA PRO A 266 -10.78 4.80 16.75
C PRO A 266 -9.51 5.39 16.13
N GLN A 267 -8.37 5.14 16.77
CA GLN A 267 -7.06 5.63 16.34
C GLN A 267 -6.23 4.57 15.65
N THR A 268 -5.60 4.93 14.54
CA THR A 268 -4.69 4.03 13.80
C THR A 268 -3.30 4.09 14.42
N VAL A 269 -2.93 3.05 15.18
CA VAL A 269 -1.63 2.98 15.85
C VAL A 269 -0.58 2.19 15.06
N GLU A 270 -0.99 1.47 14.04
CA GLU A 270 -0.10 0.65 13.21
C GLU A 270 -0.36 0.97 11.75
N SER A 271 0.68 1.45 11.06
CA SER A 271 0.65 1.78 9.64
C SER A 271 1.81 1.09 8.91
N TYR A 272 1.68 0.93 7.61
CA TYR A 272 2.66 0.22 6.80
C TYR A 272 3.11 1.04 5.60
N ASP A 273 4.42 0.92 5.28
CA ASP A 273 4.95 1.15 3.95
C ASP A 273 4.82 -0.17 3.19
N MET A 274 3.98 -0.23 2.17
CA MET A 274 3.72 -1.46 1.46
C MET A 274 3.51 -1.24 -0.05
N ASP A 275 3.79 -2.26 -0.86
CA ASP A 275 3.53 -2.23 -2.30
C ASP A 275 2.15 -2.82 -2.69
N TYR A 276 1.87 -2.82 -3.98
CA TYR A 276 0.63 -3.37 -4.56
C TYR A 276 0.47 -4.90 -4.43
N PHE A 277 1.51 -5.62 -4.04
CA PHE A 277 1.36 -7.04 -3.65
C PHE A 277 0.86 -7.20 -2.21
N GLY A 278 0.80 -6.10 -1.44
CA GLY A 278 0.60 -6.14 0.00
C GLY A 278 1.84 -6.58 0.77
N ARG A 279 3.02 -6.49 0.13
CA ARG A 279 4.32 -6.69 0.75
C ARG A 279 4.61 -5.51 1.66
N VAL A 280 4.83 -5.78 2.93
CA VAL A 280 5.16 -4.76 3.93
C VAL A 280 6.67 -4.59 4.02
N PHE A 281 7.15 -3.40 3.76
CA PHE A 281 8.56 -3.01 3.86
C PHE A 281 8.90 -2.51 5.25
N ARG A 282 7.99 -1.71 5.85
CA ARG A 282 8.12 -1.13 7.18
C ARG A 282 6.80 -1.11 7.91
N THR A 283 6.91 -1.19 9.23
CA THR A 283 5.78 -0.99 10.14
C THR A 283 6.07 0.24 10.99
N TYR A 284 5.16 1.20 10.97
CA TYR A 284 5.20 2.39 11.80
C TYR A 284 4.26 2.19 12.98
N LEU A 285 4.78 2.38 14.19
CA LEU A 285 3.99 2.34 15.42
C LEU A 285 3.92 3.77 15.96
N THR A 286 2.75 4.36 15.92
CA THR A 286 2.49 5.70 16.44
C THR A 286 1.65 5.59 17.71
N GLU A 287 2.25 5.89 18.86
CA GLU A 287 1.61 5.75 20.17
C GLU A 287 0.26 6.49 20.24
N LYS A 288 0.24 7.70 19.70
CA LYS A 288 -0.94 8.57 19.68
C LYS A 288 -1.85 8.35 18.47
N GLY A 289 -1.49 7.42 17.61
CA GLY A 289 -2.21 7.11 16.39
C GLY A 289 -2.06 8.14 15.27
N VAL A 290 -2.52 7.76 14.07
CA VAL A 290 -2.61 8.61 12.88
C VAL A 290 -4.01 8.51 12.27
N HIS A 291 -4.42 9.53 11.52
CA HIS A 291 -5.76 9.59 10.95
C HIS A 291 -5.84 10.48 9.70
N HIS A 292 -6.94 10.36 8.96
CA HIS A 292 -7.45 11.15 7.84
C HIS A 292 -6.52 11.30 6.65
N THR A 293 -5.28 11.72 6.81
CA THR A 293 -4.39 12.11 5.72
C THR A 293 -3.00 11.51 5.89
N ALA A 294 -2.34 11.23 4.78
CA ALA A 294 -0.90 11.06 4.72
C ALA A 294 -0.40 11.61 3.40
N GLU A 295 0.62 12.43 3.44
CA GLU A 295 1.28 13.05 2.30
C GLU A 295 2.77 12.81 2.37
N GLU A 296 3.37 12.37 1.28
CA GLU A 296 4.82 12.26 1.16
C GLU A 296 5.41 13.62 0.81
N LYS A 297 6.29 14.12 1.67
CA LYS A 297 7.05 15.35 1.43
C LYS A 297 8.23 15.11 0.47
N ALA A 298 8.73 16.16 -0.13
CA ALA A 298 10.04 16.14 -0.76
C ALA A 298 11.10 15.60 0.22
N GLY A 299 11.83 14.56 -0.20
CA GLY A 299 12.75 13.85 0.69
C GLY A 299 12.19 12.56 1.32
N GLY A 300 10.90 12.26 1.12
CA GLY A 300 10.30 10.97 1.42
C GLY A 300 9.62 10.85 2.79
N ASN A 301 9.72 11.83 3.67
CA ASN A 301 9.04 11.83 4.96
C ASN A 301 7.51 11.92 4.78
N ILE A 302 6.76 11.42 5.76
CA ILE A 302 5.29 11.34 5.69
C ILE A 302 4.67 12.33 6.67
N LEU A 303 3.93 13.30 6.14
CA LEU A 303 3.11 14.22 6.92
C LEU A 303 1.71 13.61 7.12
N THR A 304 1.23 13.57 8.36
CA THR A 304 -0.07 12.93 8.68
C THR A 304 -0.74 13.60 9.88
N GLY A 305 -2.06 13.47 9.95
CA GLY A 305 -2.83 13.85 11.14
C GLY A 305 -2.56 12.89 12.29
N SER A 306 -2.57 13.43 13.53
CA SER A 306 -2.36 12.70 14.78
C SER A 306 -3.14 13.35 15.93
N ASN A 307 -2.88 12.90 17.16
CA ASN A 307 -3.58 13.33 18.37
C ASN A 307 -2.60 13.84 19.43
N SER A 308 -3.02 14.83 20.25
CA SER A 308 -2.26 15.21 21.44
C SER A 308 -2.39 14.19 22.57
N MET A 309 -3.52 13.49 22.64
CA MET A 309 -3.87 12.53 23.70
C MET A 309 -4.04 13.15 25.09
N LEU A 310 -4.23 14.48 25.15
CA LEU A 310 -4.38 15.22 26.41
C LEU A 310 -5.84 15.54 26.71
N GLU A 311 -6.80 14.79 26.35
CA GLU A 311 -8.26 15.05 26.40
C GLU A 311 -8.85 15.35 25.00
N HIS A 312 -8.01 15.60 23.99
CA HIS A 312 -8.43 15.94 22.64
C HIS A 312 -7.96 14.90 21.61
N THR A 313 -8.70 14.80 20.51
CA THR A 313 -8.41 13.95 19.38
C THR A 313 -8.37 14.76 18.09
N GLU A 314 -7.64 14.25 17.10
CA GLU A 314 -7.59 14.84 15.75
C GLU A 314 -7.14 16.31 15.77
N ASP A 315 -6.19 16.62 16.65
CA ASP A 315 -5.74 17.97 16.98
C ASP A 315 -4.25 18.21 16.72
N CYS A 316 -3.57 17.24 16.11
CA CYS A 316 -2.13 17.33 15.78
C CYS A 316 -1.86 17.02 14.32
N VAL A 317 -0.75 17.57 13.84
CA VAL A 317 -0.06 17.13 12.60
C VAL A 317 1.34 16.70 12.98
N ILE A 318 1.78 15.55 12.46
CA ILE A 318 3.13 15.01 12.68
C ILE A 318 3.80 14.71 11.36
N GLU A 319 5.13 14.71 11.36
CA GLU A 319 5.96 14.21 10.27
C GLU A 319 6.74 13.01 10.76
N ILE A 320 6.62 11.91 10.03
CA ILE A 320 7.31 10.64 10.30
C ILE A 320 8.49 10.53 9.32
N ASP A 321 9.69 10.34 9.82
CA ASP A 321 10.82 9.91 9.01
C ASP A 321 10.53 8.52 8.46
N ARG A 322 10.43 8.40 7.14
CA ARG A 322 10.03 7.17 6.47
C ARG A 322 11.05 6.03 6.67
N GLN A 323 12.31 6.34 6.92
CA GLN A 323 13.37 5.33 7.07
C GLN A 323 13.44 4.80 8.49
N THR A 324 13.33 5.68 9.49
CA THR A 324 13.48 5.33 10.91
C THR A 324 12.16 5.05 11.61
N GLY A 325 11.06 5.67 11.12
CA GLY A 325 9.75 5.66 11.79
C GLY A 325 9.65 6.67 12.94
N GLU A 326 10.67 7.49 13.16
CA GLU A 326 10.69 8.52 14.20
C GLU A 326 9.83 9.73 13.81
N ILE A 327 9.19 10.36 14.79
CA ILE A 327 8.49 11.63 14.60
C ILE A 327 9.53 12.74 14.65
N VAL A 328 9.79 13.38 13.50
CA VAL A 328 10.82 14.42 13.34
C VAL A 328 10.27 15.84 13.40
N TRP A 329 8.96 16.01 13.25
CA TRP A 329 8.27 17.28 13.38
C TRP A 329 6.85 17.05 13.89
N GLN A 330 6.34 18.00 14.68
CA GLN A 330 4.98 17.93 15.24
C GLN A 330 4.45 19.34 15.45
N LEU A 331 3.13 19.52 15.24
CA LEU A 331 2.39 20.71 15.61
C LEU A 331 1.09 20.29 16.28
N ASN A 332 0.86 20.78 17.51
CA ASN A 332 -0.42 20.69 18.19
C ASN A 332 -1.24 21.96 17.89
N MET A 333 -2.49 21.83 17.50
CA MET A 333 -3.37 22.96 17.21
C MET A 333 -3.58 23.84 18.45
N ALA A 334 -3.46 23.30 19.65
CA ALA A 334 -3.47 24.08 20.92
C ALA A 334 -2.28 25.06 21.06
N GLU A 335 -1.21 24.91 20.26
CA GLU A 335 -0.13 25.90 20.18
C GLU A 335 -0.52 27.16 19.37
N ILE A 336 -1.57 27.04 18.54
CA ILE A 336 -2.08 28.12 17.70
C ILE A 336 -3.33 28.74 18.31
N PHE A 337 -4.27 27.92 18.79
CA PHE A 337 -5.57 28.32 19.31
C PHE A 337 -5.60 28.15 20.82
N ASP A 338 -6.13 29.15 21.51
CA ASP A 338 -6.25 29.13 22.97
C ASP A 338 -7.43 28.24 23.44
N GLU A 339 -7.53 28.05 24.76
CA GLU A 339 -8.49 27.13 25.39
C GLU A 339 -9.96 27.47 25.06
N THR A 340 -10.26 28.69 24.61
CA THR A 340 -11.65 29.09 24.29
C THR A 340 -12.20 28.37 23.06
N TYR A 341 -11.32 27.80 22.22
CA TYR A 341 -11.68 26.98 21.05
C TYR A 341 -11.78 25.50 21.37
N GLN A 342 -11.28 25.05 22.50
CA GLN A 342 -11.11 23.65 22.88
C GLN A 342 -12.30 23.15 23.75
N ASP A 343 -13.50 23.40 23.31
CA ASP A 343 -14.74 23.17 24.04
C ASP A 343 -15.24 21.71 24.03
N MET A 344 -14.65 20.88 23.20
CA MET A 344 -15.01 19.45 23.04
C MET A 344 -13.79 18.57 22.75
N MET A 345 -13.93 17.27 22.92
CA MET A 345 -12.86 16.31 22.70
C MET A 345 -12.28 16.40 21.28
N ASP A 346 -13.11 16.49 20.26
CA ASP A 346 -12.77 16.63 18.85
C ASP A 346 -13.02 18.07 18.38
N TRP A 347 -12.36 19.02 19.03
CA TRP A 347 -12.67 20.45 18.88
C TRP A 347 -12.28 21.03 17.51
N CYS A 348 -11.15 20.63 16.92
CA CYS A 348 -10.71 21.18 15.64
C CYS A 348 -10.85 20.20 14.47
N HIS A 349 -10.70 18.91 14.69
CA HIS A 349 -10.83 17.84 13.70
C HIS A 349 -9.94 18.08 12.47
N VAL A 350 -8.65 17.93 12.65
CA VAL A 350 -7.66 17.98 11.55
C VAL A 350 -7.97 16.85 10.56
N ASN A 351 -8.35 17.18 9.34
CA ASN A 351 -8.69 16.17 8.32
C ASN A 351 -7.83 16.21 7.06
N SER A 352 -7.02 17.23 6.87
CA SER A 352 -5.96 17.25 5.87
C SER A 352 -4.83 18.17 6.31
N ALA A 353 -3.61 17.82 5.87
CA ALA A 353 -2.42 18.61 6.00
C ALA A 353 -1.59 18.44 4.71
N ALA A 354 -1.27 19.53 4.03
CA ALA A 354 -0.51 19.55 2.79
C ALA A 354 0.69 20.48 2.91
N TYR A 355 1.89 19.98 2.58
CA TYR A 355 3.13 20.74 2.66
C TYR A 355 3.52 21.35 1.30
N TYR A 356 3.91 22.61 1.31
CA TYR A 356 4.35 23.36 0.14
C TYR A 356 5.81 23.74 0.29
N GLU A 357 6.67 23.07 -0.47
CA GLU A 357 8.13 23.23 -0.43
C GLU A 357 8.55 24.66 -0.78
N LYS A 358 7.92 25.26 -1.79
CA LYS A 358 8.28 26.60 -2.30
C LYS A 358 8.25 27.67 -1.20
N ASP A 359 7.20 27.64 -0.37
CA ASP A 359 6.93 28.66 0.65
C ASP A 359 7.23 28.17 2.06
N ARG A 360 7.62 26.89 2.19
CA ARG A 360 7.82 26.17 3.46
C ARG A 360 6.63 26.35 4.41
N THR A 361 5.45 26.03 3.89
CA THR A 361 4.19 26.14 4.62
C THR A 361 3.45 24.84 4.67
N ILE A 362 2.56 24.70 5.64
CA ILE A 362 1.57 23.62 5.73
C ILE A 362 0.17 24.25 5.68
N LEU A 363 -0.64 23.76 4.76
CA LEU A 363 -2.07 24.05 4.71
C LEU A 363 -2.82 22.99 5.50
N ILE A 364 -3.57 23.38 6.52
CA ILE A 364 -4.28 22.45 7.42
C ILE A 364 -5.77 22.75 7.39
N SER A 365 -6.59 21.75 7.14
CA SER A 365 -8.05 21.85 7.21
C SER A 365 -8.56 21.40 8.56
N LEU A 366 -9.30 22.29 9.23
CA LEU A 366 -9.87 22.13 10.56
C LEU A 366 -11.40 22.13 10.44
N ARG A 367 -12.00 20.94 10.45
CA ARG A 367 -13.43 20.74 10.15
C ARG A 367 -14.35 21.44 11.15
N ASN A 368 -14.08 21.26 12.44
CA ASN A 368 -15.03 21.65 13.48
C ASN A 368 -14.96 23.16 13.82
N VAL A 369 -13.84 23.81 13.53
CA VAL A 369 -13.71 25.26 13.59
C VAL A 369 -13.96 25.96 12.26
N HIS A 370 -14.42 25.21 11.24
CA HIS A 370 -14.77 25.71 9.91
C HIS A 370 -13.65 26.54 9.23
N ALA A 371 -12.40 26.15 9.41
CA ALA A 371 -11.25 26.91 8.94
C ALA A 371 -10.27 26.08 8.14
N VAL A 372 -9.63 26.72 7.18
CA VAL A 372 -8.36 26.27 6.61
C VAL A 372 -7.30 27.25 7.09
N ILE A 373 -6.21 26.73 7.65
CA ILE A 373 -5.10 27.57 8.14
C ILE A 373 -3.84 27.29 7.34
N CYS A 374 -3.02 28.35 7.19
CA CYS A 374 -1.66 28.23 6.67
C CYS A 374 -0.68 28.50 7.81
N VAL A 375 0.24 27.57 8.00
CA VAL A 375 1.24 27.61 9.06
C VAL A 375 2.62 27.58 8.44
N ASP A 376 3.54 28.37 8.97
CA ASP A 376 4.95 28.31 8.64
C ASP A 376 5.55 27.02 9.22
N TYR A 377 6.19 26.21 8.37
CA TYR A 377 6.72 24.93 8.78
C TYR A 377 7.85 25.04 9.81
N ASP A 378 8.77 25.97 9.62
CA ASP A 378 9.98 26.10 10.46
C ASP A 378 9.66 26.71 11.82
N THR A 379 8.86 27.77 11.81
CA THR A 379 8.53 28.53 13.03
C THR A 379 7.26 28.07 13.73
N LYS A 380 6.46 27.24 13.07
CA LYS A 380 5.12 26.78 13.51
C LYS A 380 4.13 27.92 13.75
N LYS A 381 4.39 29.11 13.20
CA LYS A 381 3.52 30.28 13.37
C LYS A 381 2.40 30.29 12.35
N LEU A 382 1.23 30.68 12.80
CA LEU A 382 0.09 30.92 11.92
C LEU A 382 0.40 32.08 10.97
N ARG A 383 0.17 31.89 9.66
CA ARG A 383 0.31 32.90 8.63
C ARG A 383 -1.04 33.55 8.30
N TRP A 384 -2.07 32.72 8.05
CA TRP A 384 -3.41 33.21 7.75
C TRP A 384 -4.48 32.13 8.03
N ILE A 385 -5.74 32.58 8.10
CA ILE A 385 -6.94 31.77 8.26
C ILE A 385 -7.91 32.08 7.14
N LEU A 386 -8.37 31.05 6.41
CA LEU A 386 -9.50 31.11 5.51
C LEU A 386 -10.73 30.54 6.19
N SER A 387 -11.67 31.40 6.58
CA SER A 387 -12.90 31.05 7.30
C SER A 387 -13.91 32.18 7.20
N ASP A 388 -15.18 31.91 7.49
CA ASP A 388 -16.22 32.95 7.65
C ASP A 388 -15.85 33.86 8.81
N PRO A 389 -15.68 35.18 8.59
CA PRO A 389 -15.27 36.14 9.64
C PRO A 389 -16.14 36.13 10.90
N LYS A 390 -17.43 35.79 10.76
CA LYS A 390 -18.36 35.77 11.90
C LYS A 390 -17.94 34.86 13.07
N PHE A 391 -17.13 33.81 12.80
CA PHE A 391 -16.63 32.92 13.85
C PHE A 391 -15.43 33.51 14.62
N TRP A 392 -14.83 34.60 14.10
CA TRP A 392 -13.55 35.11 14.57
C TRP A 392 -13.60 36.55 15.03
N GLU A 393 -14.76 37.21 14.89
CA GLU A 393 -14.97 38.60 15.30
C GLU A 393 -14.63 38.81 16.78
N GLY A 394 -13.79 39.79 17.07
CA GLY A 394 -13.37 40.13 18.43
C GLY A 394 -12.40 39.16 19.09
N THR A 395 -11.94 38.13 18.37
CA THR A 395 -10.94 37.19 18.86
C THR A 395 -9.51 37.63 18.50
N LYS A 396 -8.50 37.01 19.16
CA LYS A 396 -7.08 37.22 18.84
C LYS A 396 -6.71 36.75 17.44
N MET A 397 -7.57 35.93 16.80
CA MET A 397 -7.37 35.38 15.47
C MET A 397 -7.80 36.33 14.34
N THR A 398 -8.59 37.32 14.62
CA THR A 398 -9.10 38.30 13.63
C THR A 398 -8.00 38.87 12.72
N PRO A 399 -6.78 39.23 13.21
CA PRO A 399 -5.73 39.76 12.36
C PRO A 399 -5.19 38.79 11.30
N TYR A 400 -5.42 37.50 11.45
CA TYR A 400 -4.96 36.45 10.54
C TYR A 400 -5.99 36.08 9.48
N LEU A 401 -7.21 36.60 9.54
CA LEU A 401 -8.27 36.28 8.58
C LEU A 401 -7.97 36.85 7.20
N LEU A 402 -8.07 36.04 6.20
CA LEU A 402 -8.10 36.48 4.81
C LEU A 402 -9.40 37.27 4.58
N GLN A 403 -9.26 38.44 3.97
CA GLN A 403 -10.40 39.31 3.68
C GLN A 403 -11.03 38.91 2.34
N PRO A 404 -12.34 38.69 2.27
CA PRO A 404 -12.99 38.30 1.00
C PRO A 404 -13.01 39.50 0.04
N GLU A 405 -12.79 39.24 -1.23
CA GLU A 405 -13.05 40.19 -2.32
C GLU A 405 -14.40 39.87 -2.94
N GLY A 406 -15.44 40.69 -2.62
CA GLY A 406 -16.81 40.52 -3.09
C GLY A 406 -17.63 39.50 -2.29
N ASP A 407 -18.70 39.02 -2.90
CA ASP A 407 -19.64 38.06 -2.27
C ASP A 407 -19.05 36.63 -2.27
N VAL A 408 -18.70 36.13 -1.09
CA VAL A 408 -18.10 34.79 -0.92
C VAL A 408 -19.11 33.86 -0.26
N LYS A 409 -19.31 32.68 -0.85
CA LYS A 409 -20.00 31.56 -0.21
C LYS A 409 -19.00 30.75 0.60
N TRP A 410 -19.11 30.84 1.91
CA TRP A 410 -18.22 30.13 2.82
C TRP A 410 -18.51 28.64 2.87
N CYS A 411 -17.45 27.83 2.93
CA CYS A 411 -17.51 26.40 3.17
C CYS A 411 -17.49 26.10 4.67
N TYR A 412 -18.35 25.18 5.09
CA TYR A 412 -18.40 24.73 6.49
C TYR A 412 -18.14 23.24 6.55
N GLN A 413 -17.45 22.80 7.60
CA GLN A 413 -17.07 21.39 7.80
C GLN A 413 -16.33 20.79 6.59
N GLN A 414 -15.47 21.56 5.97
CA GLN A 414 -14.69 21.17 4.80
C GLN A 414 -13.73 20.02 5.12
N HIS A 415 -13.41 19.23 4.11
CA HIS A 415 -12.38 18.20 4.11
C HIS A 415 -11.45 18.40 2.91
N ALA A 416 -10.15 17.99 3.09
CA ALA A 416 -9.16 17.92 2.02
C ALA A 416 -8.90 19.27 1.31
N ALA A 417 -8.37 20.23 2.05
CA ALA A 417 -7.91 21.50 1.48
C ALA A 417 -6.51 21.32 0.85
N PHE A 418 -6.34 21.81 -0.38
CA PHE A 418 -5.06 21.86 -1.09
C PHE A 418 -5.03 23.06 -2.04
N GLU A 419 -3.83 23.52 -2.38
CA GLU A 419 -3.63 24.60 -3.33
C GLU A 419 -3.73 24.07 -4.76
N ILE A 420 -4.38 24.83 -5.63
CA ILE A 420 -4.48 24.55 -7.06
C ILE A 420 -3.44 25.44 -7.75
N ALA A 421 -2.50 24.82 -8.50
CA ALA A 421 -1.52 25.54 -9.32
C ALA A 421 -2.14 26.16 -10.58
#